data_7a9392f8c9ca11d9d14aa5b5a404a04c
#
_entry.id   7a9392f8c9ca11d9d14aa5b5a404a04c
#
_cell.length_a   1.000
_cell.length_b   1.000
_cell.length_c   1.000
_cell.angle_alpha   90.00
_cell.angle_beta   90.00
_cell.angle_gamma   90.00
#
_symmetry.space_group_name_H-M   'P 1'
#
loop_
_entity.id
_entity.type
_entity.pdbx_description
1 polymer ?
#
loop_
_entity_poly.entity_id
_entity_poly.type
_entity_poly.pdbx_seq_one_letter_code
_entity_poly.pdbx_strand_id
1 'polypeptide(L)'
;MMKNKSNNFLLLLTVYVILLFCNSFSLLSQEQENGSPILFKKYFSIEQFHIQIVEPIKSIQNHTEFPLLVGHTQIVNIQPSENNSWLELDSIQKKIWRVEVKFDTKSKHILYFKQFEPGESGRLFVFDNERKHVIGAFTKHSKTRVGEFAFETMATSDLILQFETDLQSNDYQILLNEIGFIDTEILKTGFGASGSCEVNVNCIEGDPWKYIKQGIARILVKNGSSLFYCTGTLINNALRDQTPYFFTARHCGDGASESDYNQWIFDFNYEGDLCADPDTEPTPQTIVGASLKASGPTYTGSDFKLLLLNETVPADFLPFYNGWTLDSQITQSGVGIHHPQGDIKKISTFTESPISSDYDADVEDLNGNYWSVKWAETENGHGVTEGGSSGSPLFNSNGRIVGALTGGRSDCSALDDVDYFGKFSKSWIDNGSSSNVQLQPWLDPENSGISQIEGMGINDSLLIADFKADFVEININQSINFESLTFGRVDNYTWFFEGADNNTSTASDPQSISYSSYGSYDAILIVSNNITSDTIEKKDYIQVKPFLYPNPTSGAVTLAFGTEIPEDLEIQVTDLAGRRISFIQNISGTKINLYVDPLETGLYLLTVSTSSSKKNYKLLINK
;
A
#
# COMPACT_ATOMS: atom_id res chain seq x y z
N MET A 1 46.91 15.83 -5.84
CA MET A 1 46.07 14.81 -5.22
C MET A 1 44.65 14.88 -5.82
N MET A 2 44.47 14.25 -6.94
CA MET A 2 43.16 14.10 -7.60
C MET A 2 42.78 12.62 -7.54
N LYS A 3 41.68 12.26 -6.83
CA LYS A 3 40.89 11.04 -7.01
C LYS A 3 39.88 10.98 -5.87
N ASN A 4 38.65 11.37 -6.12
CA ASN A 4 37.41 10.87 -5.56
C ASN A 4 36.24 11.82 -5.88
N LYS A 5 35.85 11.93 -7.14
CA LYS A 5 34.58 12.57 -7.55
C LYS A 5 33.82 11.80 -8.64
N SER A 6 34.24 10.58 -8.99
CA SER A 6 33.58 9.83 -10.09
C SER A 6 32.61 8.73 -9.64
N ASN A 7 32.60 8.33 -8.36
CA ASN A 7 31.76 7.20 -7.92
C ASN A 7 30.33 7.59 -7.55
N ASN A 8 30.07 8.84 -7.16
CA ASN A 8 28.71 9.25 -6.78
C ASN A 8 27.81 9.54 -8.00
N PHE A 9 28.40 9.90 -9.15
CA PHE A 9 27.62 10.12 -10.37
C PHE A 9 27.12 8.82 -11.02
N LEU A 10 27.89 7.75 -10.86
CA LEU A 10 27.51 6.42 -11.40
C LEU A 10 26.42 5.75 -10.55
N LEU A 11 26.40 6.00 -9.22
CA LEU A 11 25.39 5.48 -8.32
C LEU A 11 24.01 6.16 -8.52
N LEU A 12 24.01 7.47 -8.74
CA LEU A 12 22.80 8.25 -9.05
C LEU A 12 22.20 7.86 -10.42
N LEU A 13 23.04 7.56 -11.41
CA LEU A 13 22.56 7.12 -12.73
C LEU A 13 21.96 5.71 -12.67
N THR A 14 22.48 4.82 -11.81
CA THR A 14 21.95 3.46 -11.65
C THR A 14 20.60 3.46 -10.93
N VAL A 15 20.40 4.34 -9.94
CA VAL A 15 19.12 4.51 -9.26
C VAL A 15 18.08 5.16 -10.19
N TYR A 16 18.46 6.13 -11.02
CA TYR A 16 17.55 6.78 -11.97
C TYR A 16 17.14 5.87 -13.14
N VAL A 17 18.02 4.97 -13.57
CA VAL A 17 17.69 3.95 -14.59
C VAL A 17 16.77 2.86 -14.01
N ILE A 18 16.90 2.51 -12.73
CA ILE A 18 15.99 1.56 -12.06
C ILE A 18 14.59 2.19 -11.89
N LEU A 19 14.49 3.50 -11.59
CA LEU A 19 13.20 4.21 -11.45
C LEU A 19 12.47 4.45 -12.78
N LEU A 20 13.17 4.49 -13.92
CA LEU A 20 12.56 4.65 -15.25
C LEU A 20 12.04 3.33 -15.87
N PHE A 21 12.40 2.17 -15.31
CA PHE A 21 11.87 0.87 -15.72
C PHE A 21 10.74 0.34 -14.84
N CYS A 22 10.36 1.05 -13.75
CA CYS A 22 9.28 0.65 -12.84
C CYS A 22 7.88 1.18 -13.19
N ASN A 23 7.67 1.77 -14.36
CA ASN A 23 6.32 2.15 -14.82
C ASN A 23 5.79 1.14 -15.82
N SER A 24 5.24 0.05 -15.32
CA SER A 24 4.19 -0.82 -15.90
C SER A 24 4.35 -2.32 -15.54
N PHE A 25 4.34 -2.68 -14.26
CA PHE A 25 4.06 -4.07 -13.85
C PHE A 25 3.38 -4.08 -12.48
N SER A 26 2.08 -3.82 -12.48
CA SER A 26 1.20 -4.32 -11.43
C SER A 26 0.63 -5.63 -11.94
N LEU A 27 0.95 -6.75 -11.31
CA LEU A 27 0.08 -7.94 -11.36
C LEU A 27 0.75 -9.10 -10.63
N LEU A 28 0.07 -9.58 -9.58
CA LEU A 28 0.38 -10.83 -8.87
C LEU A 28 1.86 -10.97 -8.46
N SER A 29 2.15 -10.64 -7.24
CA SER A 29 3.50 -10.68 -6.67
C SER A 29 3.97 -12.07 -6.23
N GLN A 30 3.52 -13.07 -6.89
CA GLN A 30 4.32 -14.27 -7.07
C GLN A 30 5.26 -13.92 -8.22
N GLU A 31 6.57 -14.04 -8.02
CA GLU A 31 7.57 -13.67 -9.03
C GLU A 31 7.19 -14.25 -10.40
N GLN A 32 6.49 -13.43 -11.20
CA GLN A 32 6.20 -13.77 -12.59
C GLN A 32 7.45 -13.47 -13.40
N GLU A 33 8.13 -14.51 -13.86
CA GLU A 33 9.15 -14.33 -14.89
C GLU A 33 8.48 -13.91 -16.19
N ASN A 34 8.81 -12.71 -16.67
CA ASN A 34 8.28 -12.16 -17.91
C ASN A 34 8.54 -13.09 -19.11
N GLY A 35 7.50 -13.48 -19.77
CA GLY A 35 7.56 -14.24 -21.00
C GLY A 35 6.16 -14.58 -21.51
N SER A 36 6.01 -14.66 -22.83
CA SER A 36 4.77 -15.16 -23.42
C SER A 36 4.83 -16.68 -23.57
N PRO A 37 3.70 -17.39 -23.44
CA PRO A 37 3.64 -18.82 -23.72
C PRO A 37 4.13 -19.14 -25.13
N ILE A 38 4.88 -20.23 -25.29
CA ILE A 38 5.29 -20.74 -26.60
C ILE A 38 4.04 -21.13 -27.40
N LEU A 39 3.99 -20.77 -28.68
CA LEU A 39 2.84 -21.04 -29.56
C LEU A 39 1.50 -20.50 -29.01
N PHE A 40 1.54 -19.41 -28.25
CA PHE A 40 0.37 -18.82 -27.61
C PHE A 40 -0.82 -18.63 -28.57
N LYS A 41 -0.57 -18.17 -29.80
CA LYS A 41 -1.61 -17.93 -30.82
C LYS A 41 -1.95 -19.14 -31.72
N LYS A 42 -1.29 -20.28 -31.53
CA LYS A 42 -1.52 -21.46 -32.36
C LYS A 42 -2.43 -22.46 -31.65
N TYR A 43 -3.44 -22.94 -32.37
CA TYR A 43 -4.26 -24.06 -31.95
C TYR A 43 -3.59 -25.38 -32.35
N PHE A 44 -3.54 -26.32 -31.43
CA PHE A 44 -3.17 -27.72 -31.67
C PHE A 44 -4.05 -28.61 -30.78
N SER A 45 -4.08 -29.89 -31.06
CA SER A 45 -4.88 -30.83 -30.27
C SER A 45 -4.53 -30.75 -28.79
N ILE A 46 -5.53 -30.53 -27.95
CA ILE A 46 -5.39 -30.43 -26.50
C ILE A 46 -6.35 -31.39 -25.82
N GLU A 47 -5.95 -31.86 -24.66
CA GLU A 47 -6.82 -32.59 -23.75
C GLU A 47 -7.88 -31.65 -23.19
N GLN A 48 -9.14 -32.11 -23.15
CA GLN A 48 -10.26 -31.31 -22.65
C GLN A 48 -10.85 -31.96 -21.39
N PHE A 49 -10.94 -31.21 -20.34
CA PHE A 49 -11.69 -31.56 -19.13
C PHE A 49 -12.93 -30.69 -19.05
N HIS A 50 -14.09 -31.32 -19.00
CA HIS A 50 -15.34 -30.62 -18.72
C HIS A 50 -15.70 -30.83 -17.25
N ILE A 51 -15.70 -29.75 -16.49
CA ILE A 51 -16.08 -29.76 -15.09
C ILE A 51 -17.54 -29.31 -15.01
N GLN A 52 -18.43 -30.25 -14.76
CA GLN A 52 -19.81 -29.93 -14.35
C GLN A 52 -19.78 -29.41 -12.93
N ILE A 53 -20.23 -28.19 -12.74
CA ILE A 53 -20.42 -27.63 -11.39
C ILE A 53 -21.54 -28.47 -10.74
N VAL A 54 -21.18 -29.25 -9.73
CA VAL A 54 -22.18 -29.87 -8.84
C VAL A 54 -22.87 -28.71 -8.12
N GLU A 55 -24.21 -28.66 -8.22
CA GLU A 55 -25.07 -27.54 -7.80
C GLU A 55 -24.52 -26.72 -6.63
N PRO A 56 -24.56 -25.38 -6.72
CA PRO A 56 -24.12 -24.50 -5.64
C PRO A 56 -24.78 -24.94 -4.35
N ILE A 57 -24.03 -24.91 -3.26
CA ILE A 57 -24.54 -25.26 -1.93
C ILE A 57 -25.75 -24.36 -1.67
N LYS A 58 -26.93 -24.90 -1.79
CA LYS A 58 -28.18 -24.27 -1.31
C LYS A 58 -28.20 -24.31 0.21
N SER A 59 -27.17 -23.76 0.86
CA SER A 59 -27.25 -23.50 2.29
C SER A 59 -27.92 -22.15 2.44
N ILE A 60 -29.09 -22.17 2.99
CA ILE A 60 -29.70 -20.97 3.56
C ILE A 60 -28.80 -20.59 4.73
N GLN A 61 -27.80 -19.74 4.45
CA GLN A 61 -27.07 -19.10 5.51
C GLN A 61 -27.99 -18.03 6.12
N ASN A 62 -28.34 -18.20 7.37
CA ASN A 62 -28.65 -17.05 8.19
C ASN A 62 -27.40 -16.17 8.18
N HIS A 63 -27.52 -14.89 7.83
CA HIS A 63 -26.41 -13.92 7.76
C HIS A 63 -25.64 -13.73 9.08
N THR A 64 -25.88 -14.58 10.07
CA THR A 64 -25.28 -14.57 11.41
C THR A 64 -24.26 -15.68 11.64
N GLU A 65 -23.96 -16.55 10.65
CA GLU A 65 -22.92 -17.57 10.79
C GLU A 65 -21.55 -17.04 10.34
N PHE A 66 -20.60 -17.02 11.25
CA PHE A 66 -19.18 -16.69 11.01
C PHE A 66 -18.35 -17.97 10.90
N PRO A 67 -17.32 -18.05 10.04
CA PRO A 67 -16.89 -17.08 9.03
C PRO A 67 -17.79 -17.05 7.77
N LEU A 68 -17.67 -15.99 6.95
CA LEU A 68 -18.46 -15.82 5.72
C LEU A 68 -18.12 -16.91 4.69
N LEU A 69 -19.02 -17.86 4.47
CA LEU A 69 -18.90 -18.86 3.42
C LEU A 69 -19.05 -18.18 2.04
N VAL A 70 -18.10 -18.41 1.14
CA VAL A 70 -18.08 -17.76 -0.18
C VAL A 70 -18.01 -18.75 -1.34
N GLY A 71 -17.75 -20.02 -1.05
CA GLY A 71 -17.64 -21.01 -2.10
C GLY A 71 -17.22 -22.39 -1.60
N HIS A 72 -16.87 -23.22 -2.55
CA HIS A 72 -16.41 -24.59 -2.31
C HIS A 72 -15.35 -25.02 -3.32
N THR A 73 -14.62 -26.09 -3.00
CA THR A 73 -13.68 -26.74 -3.94
C THR A 73 -14.25 -28.03 -4.52
N GLN A 74 -13.80 -28.36 -5.72
CA GLN A 74 -14.08 -29.62 -6.39
C GLN A 74 -12.76 -30.30 -6.79
N ILE A 75 -12.63 -31.60 -6.48
CA ILE A 75 -11.46 -32.42 -6.83
C ILE A 75 -11.43 -32.68 -8.35
N VAL A 76 -10.28 -32.41 -9.00
CA VAL A 76 -10.10 -32.59 -10.44
C VAL A 76 -8.92 -33.51 -10.81
N ASN A 77 -7.84 -33.50 -10.06
CA ASN A 77 -6.62 -34.30 -10.25
C ASN A 77 -6.03 -34.22 -11.67
N ILE A 78 -5.77 -33.00 -12.15
CA ILE A 78 -5.20 -32.72 -13.47
C ILE A 78 -3.66 -32.61 -13.36
N GLN A 79 -2.92 -33.38 -14.17
CA GLN A 79 -1.45 -33.38 -14.16
C GLN A 79 -0.87 -33.74 -15.53
N PRO A 80 0.31 -33.22 -15.90
CA PRO A 80 1.07 -33.72 -17.03
C PRO A 80 1.50 -35.17 -16.78
N SER A 81 1.24 -36.07 -17.71
CA SER A 81 1.69 -37.47 -17.62
C SER A 81 2.36 -37.91 -18.91
N GLU A 82 3.16 -38.99 -18.88
CA GLU A 82 3.79 -39.53 -20.05
C GLU A 82 2.80 -39.99 -21.14
N ASN A 83 1.58 -40.32 -20.71
CA ASN A 83 0.50 -40.75 -21.62
C ASN A 83 -0.28 -39.58 -22.22
N ASN A 84 -0.04 -38.35 -21.77
CA ASN A 84 -0.70 -37.16 -22.27
C ASN A 84 -0.06 -36.69 -23.59
N SER A 85 -0.82 -36.00 -24.41
CA SER A 85 -0.36 -35.48 -25.70
C SER A 85 0.61 -34.31 -25.51
N TRP A 86 1.89 -34.60 -25.38
CA TRP A 86 2.94 -33.59 -25.43
C TRP A 86 3.20 -33.16 -26.87
N LEU A 87 3.30 -31.86 -27.09
CA LEU A 87 3.80 -31.26 -28.32
C LEU A 87 5.30 -31.03 -28.19
N GLU A 88 6.08 -31.81 -28.93
CA GLU A 88 7.53 -31.66 -28.98
C GLU A 88 7.95 -30.66 -30.05
N LEU A 89 8.88 -29.80 -29.73
CA LEU A 89 9.42 -28.76 -30.60
C LEU A 89 10.95 -28.89 -30.68
N ASP A 90 11.40 -29.82 -31.51
CA ASP A 90 12.84 -30.16 -31.70
C ASP A 90 13.68 -28.93 -32.05
N SER A 91 13.14 -28.00 -32.84
CA SER A 91 13.86 -26.81 -33.29
C SER A 91 14.28 -25.86 -32.15
N ILE A 92 13.59 -25.90 -31.02
CA ILE A 92 13.87 -25.07 -29.83
C ILE A 92 14.12 -25.91 -28.58
N GLN A 93 14.21 -27.24 -28.74
CA GLN A 93 14.45 -28.20 -27.65
C GLN A 93 13.46 -28.05 -26.47
N LYS A 94 12.16 -27.85 -26.76
CA LYS A 94 11.09 -27.70 -25.78
C LYS A 94 9.97 -28.71 -26.02
N LYS A 95 9.24 -29.05 -24.96
CA LYS A 95 7.96 -29.75 -25.02
C LYS A 95 6.89 -28.95 -24.25
N ILE A 96 5.67 -29.05 -24.76
CA ILE A 96 4.51 -28.32 -24.23
C ILE A 96 3.41 -29.33 -23.92
N TRP A 97 2.89 -29.26 -22.67
CA TRP A 97 1.64 -29.90 -22.31
C TRP A 97 0.58 -28.81 -22.18
N ARG A 98 -0.63 -29.10 -22.66
CA ARG A 98 -1.73 -28.16 -22.62
C ARG A 98 -3.03 -28.88 -22.31
N VAL A 99 -3.83 -28.32 -21.38
CA VAL A 99 -5.16 -28.83 -21.03
C VAL A 99 -6.14 -27.66 -21.02
N GLU A 100 -7.34 -27.90 -21.52
CA GLU A 100 -8.47 -26.96 -21.46
C GLU A 100 -9.46 -27.42 -20.40
N VAL A 101 -9.84 -26.53 -19.47
CA VAL A 101 -10.82 -26.75 -18.43
C VAL A 101 -12.03 -25.86 -18.73
N LYS A 102 -13.21 -26.47 -18.91
CA LYS A 102 -14.47 -25.77 -19.22
C LYS A 102 -15.38 -25.73 -18.02
N PHE A 103 -16.00 -24.59 -17.82
CA PHE A 103 -16.95 -24.31 -16.75
C PHE A 103 -18.32 -23.96 -17.33
N ASP A 104 -19.38 -24.25 -16.59
CA ASP A 104 -20.75 -23.95 -17.02
C ASP A 104 -21.06 -22.43 -16.96
N THR A 105 -20.33 -21.69 -16.11
CA THR A 105 -20.53 -20.25 -15.91
C THR A 105 -19.20 -19.51 -16.07
N LYS A 106 -19.30 -18.23 -16.47
CA LYS A 106 -18.15 -17.33 -16.50
C LYS A 106 -17.95 -16.77 -15.09
N SER A 107 -16.87 -17.19 -14.41
CA SER A 107 -16.53 -16.72 -13.07
C SER A 107 -15.01 -16.78 -12.87
N LYS A 108 -14.53 -16.19 -11.77
CA LYS A 108 -13.19 -16.41 -11.28
C LYS A 108 -13.12 -17.76 -10.56
N HIS A 109 -12.01 -18.42 -10.67
CA HIS A 109 -11.76 -19.71 -10.04
C HIS A 109 -10.45 -19.68 -9.28
N ILE A 110 -10.31 -20.54 -8.28
CA ILE A 110 -9.05 -20.73 -7.58
C ILE A 110 -8.47 -22.07 -7.98
N LEU A 111 -7.23 -22.08 -8.46
CA LEU A 111 -6.53 -23.31 -8.80
C LEU A 111 -5.66 -23.74 -7.61
N TYR A 112 -5.96 -24.91 -7.02
CA TYR A 112 -5.25 -25.47 -5.88
C TYR A 112 -4.35 -26.62 -6.34
N PHE A 113 -3.04 -26.38 -6.33
CA PHE A 113 -2.04 -27.39 -6.64
C PHE A 113 -1.55 -28.06 -5.36
N LYS A 114 -1.76 -29.38 -5.28
CA LYS A 114 -1.20 -30.19 -4.20
C LYS A 114 0.30 -30.42 -4.37
N GLN A 115 0.78 -30.34 -5.61
CA GLN A 115 2.18 -30.43 -5.98
C GLN A 115 2.47 -29.42 -7.08
N PHE A 116 3.43 -28.55 -6.84
CA PHE A 116 3.93 -27.60 -7.83
C PHE A 116 5.45 -27.53 -7.78
N GLU A 117 6.10 -28.48 -8.45
CA GLU A 117 7.54 -28.58 -8.65
C GLU A 117 7.81 -28.55 -10.17
N PRO A 118 7.92 -27.37 -10.78
CA PRO A 118 8.02 -27.26 -12.24
C PRO A 118 9.38 -27.68 -12.80
N GLY A 119 10.38 -27.99 -11.95
CA GLY A 119 11.75 -28.27 -12.36
C GLY A 119 12.53 -27.01 -12.74
N GLU A 120 13.76 -27.20 -13.21
CA GLU A 120 14.67 -26.07 -13.52
C GLU A 120 14.21 -25.24 -14.72
N SER A 121 13.62 -25.86 -15.73
CA SER A 121 13.21 -25.20 -16.98
C SER A 121 11.71 -25.09 -17.17
N GLY A 122 10.93 -25.55 -16.18
CA GLY A 122 9.48 -25.59 -16.24
C GLY A 122 8.82 -24.26 -16.04
N ARG A 123 7.80 -23.97 -16.85
CA ARG A 123 7.01 -22.74 -16.84
C ARG A 123 5.54 -23.08 -17.00
N LEU A 124 4.69 -22.68 -16.04
CA LEU A 124 3.25 -22.83 -16.13
C LEU A 124 2.60 -21.48 -16.45
N PHE A 125 1.73 -21.51 -17.45
CA PHE A 125 0.87 -20.38 -17.81
C PHE A 125 -0.59 -20.80 -17.72
N VAL A 126 -1.45 -19.86 -17.38
CA VAL A 126 -2.90 -20.01 -17.43
C VAL A 126 -3.50 -18.84 -18.20
N PHE A 127 -4.40 -19.12 -19.12
CA PHE A 127 -5.01 -18.09 -19.94
C PHE A 127 -6.42 -18.47 -20.37
N ASP A 128 -7.22 -17.47 -20.76
CA ASP A 128 -8.55 -17.66 -21.33
C ASP A 128 -8.48 -18.22 -22.77
N ASN A 129 -9.55 -18.82 -23.24
CA ASN A 129 -9.61 -19.37 -24.60
C ASN A 129 -9.53 -18.26 -25.66
N GLU A 130 -9.95 -17.02 -25.33
CA GLU A 130 -9.79 -15.85 -26.19
C GLU A 130 -8.35 -15.32 -26.24
N ARG A 131 -7.50 -15.77 -25.32
CA ARG A 131 -6.06 -15.42 -25.21
C ARG A 131 -5.82 -13.93 -25.02
N LYS A 132 -6.72 -13.28 -24.29
CA LYS A 132 -6.62 -11.89 -23.94
C LYS A 132 -5.87 -11.68 -22.62
N HIS A 133 -6.02 -12.62 -21.70
CA HIS A 133 -5.44 -12.54 -20.37
C HIS A 133 -4.55 -13.76 -20.14
N VAL A 134 -3.33 -13.53 -19.66
CA VAL A 134 -2.35 -14.54 -19.33
C VAL A 134 -1.87 -14.34 -17.90
N ILE A 135 -1.90 -15.41 -17.10
CA ILE A 135 -1.32 -15.46 -15.75
C ILE A 135 -0.12 -16.41 -15.81
N GLY A 136 0.98 -16.04 -15.18
CA GLY A 136 2.28 -16.75 -15.25
C GLY A 136 3.29 -15.93 -16.07
N ALA A 137 4.52 -16.40 -16.28
CA ALA A 137 4.97 -17.76 -16.00
C ALA A 137 5.14 -18.03 -14.50
N PHE A 138 4.57 -19.15 -14.03
CA PHE A 138 4.95 -19.69 -12.73
C PHE A 138 6.11 -20.67 -12.93
N THR A 139 7.19 -20.47 -12.17
CA THR A 139 8.46 -21.22 -12.27
C THR A 139 8.81 -21.82 -10.91
N LYS A 140 10.00 -22.41 -10.80
CA LYS A 140 10.53 -22.88 -9.51
C LYS A 140 10.63 -21.79 -8.44
N HIS A 141 10.69 -20.53 -8.84
CA HIS A 141 10.72 -19.38 -7.92
C HIS A 141 9.34 -18.96 -7.42
N SER A 142 8.29 -19.41 -8.10
CA SER A 142 6.89 -19.12 -7.73
C SER A 142 6.29 -20.14 -6.75
N LYS A 143 7.02 -21.20 -6.41
CA LYS A 143 6.52 -22.25 -5.50
C LYS A 143 6.66 -21.85 -4.04
N THR A 144 5.72 -22.29 -3.20
CA THR A 144 5.84 -22.21 -1.76
C THR A 144 6.89 -23.19 -1.22
N ARG A 145 7.32 -23.03 0.05
CA ARG A 145 8.32 -23.93 0.69
C ARG A 145 7.90 -25.40 0.72
N VAL A 146 6.62 -25.68 0.69
CA VAL A 146 6.05 -27.04 0.80
C VAL A 146 5.65 -27.65 -0.54
N GLY A 147 5.84 -26.91 -1.64
CA GLY A 147 5.46 -27.36 -2.98
C GLY A 147 3.95 -27.31 -3.27
N GLU A 148 3.11 -26.93 -2.32
CA GLU A 148 1.70 -26.61 -2.53
C GLU A 148 1.57 -25.18 -3.03
N PHE A 149 0.55 -24.92 -3.85
CA PHE A 149 0.40 -23.63 -4.52
C PHE A 149 -1.05 -23.35 -4.85
N ALA A 150 -1.47 -22.09 -4.78
CA ALA A 150 -2.80 -21.67 -5.18
C ALA A 150 -2.77 -20.28 -5.80
N PHE A 151 -3.72 -19.97 -6.68
CA PHE A 151 -3.95 -18.60 -7.16
C PHE A 151 -5.35 -18.45 -7.72
N GLU A 152 -5.87 -17.22 -7.72
CA GLU A 152 -7.12 -16.84 -8.35
C GLU A 152 -6.93 -16.57 -9.85
N THR A 153 -7.89 -16.99 -10.68
CA THR A 153 -7.86 -16.79 -12.12
C THR A 153 -8.63 -15.55 -12.56
N MET A 154 -8.50 -15.19 -13.85
CA MET A 154 -9.42 -14.24 -14.48
C MET A 154 -10.84 -14.85 -14.59
N ALA A 155 -11.87 -14.01 -14.68
CA ALA A 155 -13.24 -14.45 -14.90
C ALA A 155 -13.42 -15.00 -16.32
N THR A 156 -13.61 -16.32 -16.44
CA THR A 156 -13.77 -17.02 -17.71
C THR A 156 -14.61 -18.28 -17.57
N SER A 157 -15.21 -18.74 -18.67
CA SER A 157 -15.84 -20.09 -18.78
C SER A 157 -14.86 -21.15 -19.26
N ASP A 158 -13.67 -20.77 -19.72
CA ASP A 158 -12.70 -21.69 -20.31
C ASP A 158 -11.29 -21.27 -19.89
N LEU A 159 -10.60 -22.15 -19.16
CA LEU A 159 -9.20 -21.97 -18.80
C LEU A 159 -8.32 -22.91 -19.61
N ILE A 160 -7.20 -22.42 -20.10
CA ILE A 160 -6.14 -23.23 -20.69
C ILE A 160 -4.93 -23.17 -19.78
N LEU A 161 -4.52 -24.32 -19.26
CA LEU A 161 -3.26 -24.49 -18.56
C LEU A 161 -2.22 -24.97 -19.59
N GLN A 162 -1.10 -24.26 -19.67
CA GLN A 162 0.02 -24.63 -20.52
C GLN A 162 1.29 -24.75 -19.68
N PHE A 163 1.85 -25.96 -19.64
CA PHE A 163 3.14 -26.22 -19.04
C PHE A 163 4.19 -26.45 -20.12
N GLU A 164 5.31 -25.75 -20.01
CA GLU A 164 6.43 -25.78 -20.93
C GLU A 164 7.69 -26.20 -20.20
N THR A 165 8.50 -27.08 -20.81
CA THR A 165 9.80 -27.44 -20.23
C THR A 165 10.78 -27.86 -21.34
N ASP A 166 12.03 -28.12 -21.00
CA ASP A 166 13.01 -28.65 -21.94
C ASP A 166 12.61 -30.04 -22.40
N LEU A 167 12.93 -30.36 -23.65
CA LEU A 167 12.50 -31.59 -24.31
C LEU A 167 12.88 -32.87 -23.53
N GLN A 168 14.05 -32.86 -22.90
CA GLN A 168 14.56 -33.99 -22.13
C GLN A 168 14.30 -33.91 -20.64
N SER A 169 13.68 -32.82 -20.15
CA SER A 169 13.40 -32.63 -18.73
C SER A 169 12.24 -33.53 -18.28
N ASN A 170 12.43 -34.20 -17.14
CA ASN A 170 11.40 -34.96 -16.42
C ASN A 170 11.46 -34.72 -14.92
N ASP A 171 12.09 -33.61 -14.51
CA ASP A 171 12.30 -33.20 -13.13
C ASP A 171 11.13 -32.38 -12.52
N TYR A 172 9.96 -32.44 -13.16
CA TYR A 172 8.76 -31.72 -12.72
C TYR A 172 7.73 -32.66 -12.05
N GLN A 173 6.99 -32.10 -11.08
CA GLN A 173 5.81 -32.72 -10.49
C GLN A 173 4.74 -31.64 -10.31
N ILE A 174 3.68 -31.72 -11.10
CA ILE A 174 2.58 -30.74 -11.08
C ILE A 174 1.28 -31.51 -10.96
N LEU A 175 0.52 -31.21 -9.90
CA LEU A 175 -0.81 -31.79 -9.67
C LEU A 175 -1.78 -30.67 -9.25
N LEU A 176 -2.62 -30.25 -10.19
CA LEU A 176 -3.82 -29.47 -9.89
C LEU A 176 -4.84 -30.42 -9.28
N ASN A 177 -5.00 -30.34 -7.96
CA ASN A 177 -5.82 -31.28 -7.19
C ASN A 177 -7.27 -30.85 -7.10
N GLU A 178 -7.50 -29.55 -6.90
CA GLU A 178 -8.84 -28.98 -6.71
C GLU A 178 -8.98 -27.66 -7.47
N ILE A 179 -10.21 -27.35 -7.82
CA ILE A 179 -10.61 -26.03 -8.30
C ILE A 179 -11.66 -25.46 -7.36
N GLY A 180 -11.42 -24.25 -6.89
CA GLY A 180 -12.35 -23.48 -6.05
C GLY A 180 -13.31 -22.65 -6.91
N PHE A 181 -14.55 -22.61 -6.46
CA PHE A 181 -15.65 -21.85 -7.04
C PHE A 181 -16.13 -20.85 -6.03
N ILE A 182 -16.05 -19.56 -6.36
CA ILE A 182 -16.62 -18.47 -5.54
C ILE A 182 -17.93 -18.05 -6.18
N ASP A 183 -19.00 -18.10 -5.42
CA ASP A 183 -20.35 -17.75 -5.88
C ASP A 183 -20.72 -16.33 -5.46
N THR A 184 -20.13 -15.35 -6.14
CA THR A 184 -20.33 -13.92 -5.83
C THR A 184 -21.74 -13.43 -6.16
N GLU A 185 -22.43 -14.03 -7.14
CA GLU A 185 -23.77 -13.59 -7.54
C GLU A 185 -24.87 -14.09 -6.60
N ILE A 186 -24.78 -15.37 -6.18
CA ILE A 186 -25.78 -15.97 -5.28
C ILE A 186 -25.56 -15.50 -3.84
N LEU A 187 -24.30 -15.44 -3.40
CA LEU A 187 -23.96 -15.12 -2.01
C LEU A 187 -23.81 -13.60 -1.78
N LYS A 188 -23.81 -12.80 -2.85
CA LYS A 188 -23.58 -11.34 -2.79
C LYS A 188 -22.34 -11.00 -1.96
N THR A 189 -21.20 -11.58 -2.35
CA THR A 189 -19.91 -11.41 -1.68
C THR A 189 -18.85 -10.92 -2.69
N GLY A 190 -17.72 -10.37 -2.19
CA GLY A 190 -16.64 -9.87 -3.01
C GLY A 190 -16.78 -8.39 -3.39
N PHE A 191 -16.17 -8.00 -4.48
CA PHE A 191 -16.12 -6.61 -4.92
C PHE A 191 -17.51 -5.98 -5.06
N GLY A 192 -17.70 -4.82 -4.39
CA GLY A 192 -18.95 -4.05 -4.39
C GLY A 192 -20.10 -4.68 -3.60
N ALA A 193 -19.83 -5.68 -2.74
CA ALA A 193 -20.85 -6.38 -1.98
C ALA A 193 -21.09 -5.81 -0.58
N SER A 194 -20.20 -4.97 -0.07
CA SER A 194 -20.34 -4.36 1.26
C SER A 194 -21.53 -3.39 1.32
N GLY A 195 -22.08 -3.22 2.52
CA GLY A 195 -23.23 -2.36 2.78
C GLY A 195 -22.94 -0.88 2.48
N SER A 196 -23.99 -0.13 2.14
CA SER A 196 -23.86 1.27 1.73
C SER A 196 -23.44 2.25 2.84
N CYS A 197 -23.38 1.80 4.10
CA CYS A 197 -22.90 2.59 5.24
C CYS A 197 -21.39 2.44 5.47
N GLU A 198 -20.74 1.53 4.74
CA GLU A 198 -19.32 1.27 4.87
C GLU A 198 -18.47 2.40 4.28
N VAL A 199 -17.36 2.72 4.95
CA VAL A 199 -16.46 3.81 4.59
C VAL A 199 -15.20 3.26 3.94
N ASN A 200 -14.86 3.73 2.75
CA ASN A 200 -13.60 3.34 2.11
C ASN A 200 -12.39 3.82 2.92
N VAL A 201 -11.38 2.96 3.05
CA VAL A 201 -10.18 3.26 3.84
C VAL A 201 -9.37 4.46 3.32
N ASN A 202 -9.60 4.91 2.10
CA ASN A 202 -9.00 6.09 1.48
C ASN A 202 -9.89 7.36 1.53
N CYS A 203 -10.94 7.34 2.36
CA CYS A 203 -11.62 8.56 2.80
C CYS A 203 -10.80 9.28 3.88
N ILE A 204 -11.20 10.49 4.25
CA ILE A 204 -10.49 11.32 5.25
C ILE A 204 -10.33 10.59 6.60
N GLU A 205 -11.25 9.69 6.94
CA GLU A 205 -11.18 8.83 8.13
C GLU A 205 -9.94 7.95 8.14
N GLY A 206 -9.46 7.53 6.97
CA GLY A 206 -8.30 6.68 6.80
C GLY A 206 -6.95 7.42 6.76
N ASP A 207 -6.93 8.75 6.58
CA ASP A 207 -5.69 9.53 6.46
C ASP A 207 -4.70 9.31 7.63
N PRO A 208 -5.14 9.28 8.91
CA PRO A 208 -4.22 9.00 10.02
C PRO A 208 -3.65 7.58 10.01
N TRP A 209 -4.27 6.66 9.27
CA TRP A 209 -4.01 5.22 9.27
C TRP A 209 -3.31 4.72 8.00
N LYS A 210 -2.81 5.62 7.16
CA LYS A 210 -2.23 5.34 5.84
C LYS A 210 -1.11 4.29 5.82
N TYR A 211 -0.34 4.15 6.90
CA TYR A 211 0.67 3.10 7.05
C TYR A 211 0.08 1.81 7.62
N ILE A 212 -0.75 1.94 8.65
CA ILE A 212 -1.38 0.83 9.37
C ILE A 212 -2.21 -0.06 8.43
N LYS A 213 -2.98 0.55 7.52
CA LYS A 213 -3.80 -0.18 6.53
C LYS A 213 -2.99 -1.08 5.60
N GLN A 214 -1.69 -0.81 5.39
CA GLN A 214 -0.81 -1.62 4.53
C GLN A 214 -0.48 -2.99 5.15
N GLY A 215 -0.67 -3.15 6.46
CA GLY A 215 -0.57 -4.44 7.13
C GLY A 215 -1.82 -5.32 7.00
N ILE A 216 -2.96 -4.75 6.57
CA ILE A 216 -4.25 -5.44 6.53
C ILE A 216 -4.40 -6.19 5.21
N ALA A 217 -4.85 -7.45 5.29
CA ALA A 217 -5.18 -8.25 4.12
C ALA A 217 -6.53 -8.95 4.26
N ARG A 218 -7.25 -9.09 3.15
CA ARG A 218 -8.34 -10.04 3.01
C ARG A 218 -7.75 -11.45 2.96
N ILE A 219 -8.40 -12.40 3.60
CA ILE A 219 -7.97 -13.79 3.60
C ILE A 219 -9.03 -14.62 2.88
N LEU A 220 -8.65 -15.36 1.83
CA LEU A 220 -9.44 -16.45 1.31
C LEU A 220 -8.99 -17.72 2.03
N VAL A 221 -9.81 -18.14 2.97
CA VAL A 221 -9.61 -19.29 3.85
C VAL A 221 -10.11 -20.55 3.17
N LYS A 222 -9.25 -21.56 3.00
CA LYS A 222 -9.67 -22.91 2.64
C LYS A 222 -9.76 -23.76 3.92
N ASN A 223 -10.87 -24.47 4.11
CA ASN A 223 -11.05 -25.43 5.19
C ASN A 223 -11.75 -26.69 4.64
N GLY A 224 -10.96 -27.70 4.32
CA GLY A 224 -11.43 -28.85 3.56
C GLY A 224 -11.97 -28.41 2.18
N SER A 225 -13.23 -28.69 1.91
CA SER A 225 -13.88 -28.27 0.66
C SER A 225 -14.59 -26.93 0.71
N SER A 226 -14.59 -26.23 1.84
CA SER A 226 -15.29 -24.96 2.02
C SER A 226 -14.33 -23.78 1.90
N LEU A 227 -14.79 -22.68 1.31
CA LEU A 227 -14.07 -21.44 1.14
C LEU A 227 -14.75 -20.30 1.88
N PHE A 228 -13.99 -19.50 2.62
CA PHE A 228 -14.51 -18.41 3.44
C PHE A 228 -13.69 -17.14 3.22
N TYR A 229 -14.29 -15.95 3.41
CA TYR A 229 -13.55 -14.72 3.57
C TYR A 229 -13.37 -14.36 5.04
N CYS A 230 -12.19 -13.88 5.36
CA CYS A 230 -11.81 -13.29 6.63
C CYS A 230 -10.87 -12.09 6.38
N THR A 231 -10.54 -11.40 7.45
CA THR A 231 -9.55 -10.30 7.48
C THR A 231 -8.47 -10.61 8.52
N GLY A 232 -7.29 -10.04 8.35
CA GLY A 232 -6.25 -10.08 9.36
C GLY A 232 -5.17 -9.05 9.07
N THR A 233 -4.09 -9.10 9.85
CA THR A 233 -3.03 -8.10 9.76
C THR A 233 -1.65 -8.69 10.00
N LEU A 234 -0.63 -8.16 9.28
CA LEU A 234 0.76 -8.33 9.69
C LEU A 234 0.95 -7.71 11.07
N ILE A 235 1.70 -8.39 11.93
CA ILE A 235 1.95 -7.95 13.29
C ILE A 235 3.44 -7.95 13.62
N ASN A 236 3.91 -6.89 14.28
CA ASN A 236 5.29 -6.71 14.69
C ASN A 236 5.62 -7.56 15.93
N ASN A 237 6.86 -7.96 16.06
CA ASN A 237 7.40 -8.66 17.22
C ASN A 237 8.44 -7.81 17.95
N ALA A 238 8.80 -8.18 19.19
CA ALA A 238 9.77 -7.46 20.02
C ALA A 238 11.18 -7.39 19.41
N LEU A 239 11.55 -8.36 18.55
CA LEU A 239 12.82 -8.37 17.84
C LEU A 239 12.86 -7.38 16.67
N ARG A 240 11.70 -6.92 16.19
CA ARG A 240 11.57 -6.02 15.04
C ARG A 240 12.30 -6.53 13.78
N ASP A 241 12.26 -7.84 13.57
CA ASP A 241 13.02 -8.55 12.53
C ASP A 241 12.23 -8.80 11.25
N GLN A 242 11.01 -8.23 11.13
CA GLN A 242 10.11 -8.39 10.01
C GLN A 242 9.68 -9.84 9.74
N THR A 243 9.77 -10.71 10.75
CA THR A 243 9.16 -12.04 10.68
C THR A 243 7.69 -11.88 10.32
N PRO A 244 7.19 -12.50 9.22
CA PRO A 244 5.87 -12.22 8.68
C PRO A 244 4.76 -12.93 9.49
N TYR A 245 4.69 -12.59 10.78
CA TYR A 245 3.56 -13.00 11.61
C TYR A 245 2.29 -12.31 11.15
N PHE A 246 1.21 -13.05 11.11
CA PHE A 246 -0.10 -12.57 10.67
C PHE A 246 -1.16 -12.92 11.71
N PHE A 247 -1.86 -11.91 12.19
CA PHE A 247 -2.84 -12.01 13.27
C PHE A 247 -4.26 -11.94 12.74
N THR A 248 -5.12 -12.88 13.15
CA THR A 248 -6.53 -12.97 12.76
C THR A 248 -7.34 -13.71 13.84
N ALA A 249 -8.60 -14.08 13.59
CA ALA A 249 -9.43 -14.83 14.52
C ALA A 249 -9.27 -16.35 14.35
N ARG A 250 -9.49 -17.10 15.45
CA ARG A 250 -9.48 -18.55 15.43
C ARG A 250 -10.56 -19.15 14.53
N HIS A 251 -11.78 -18.62 14.61
CA HIS A 251 -12.91 -19.15 13.83
C HIS A 251 -12.70 -19.02 12.32
N CYS A 252 -11.74 -18.15 11.87
CA CYS A 252 -11.26 -18.15 10.49
C CYS A 252 -10.51 -19.46 10.19
N GLY A 253 -11.25 -20.48 9.74
CA GLY A 253 -10.72 -21.81 9.44
C GLY A 253 -10.35 -22.62 10.69
N ASP A 254 -11.21 -22.63 11.71
CA ASP A 254 -11.05 -23.59 12.83
C ASP A 254 -11.17 -25.02 12.29
N GLY A 255 -10.18 -25.85 12.62
CA GLY A 255 -10.05 -27.22 12.11
C GLY A 255 -9.37 -27.36 10.75
N ALA A 256 -8.94 -26.28 10.10
CA ALA A 256 -8.15 -26.35 8.87
C ALA A 256 -6.87 -27.16 9.07
N SER A 257 -6.54 -27.99 8.08
CA SER A 257 -5.32 -28.80 8.06
C SER A 257 -4.09 -27.96 7.69
N GLU A 258 -2.89 -28.50 7.91
CA GLU A 258 -1.64 -27.85 7.45
C GLU A 258 -1.65 -27.64 5.93
N SER A 259 -2.17 -28.60 5.17
CA SER A 259 -2.33 -28.46 3.72
C SER A 259 -3.31 -27.35 3.33
N ASP A 260 -4.39 -27.15 4.10
CA ASP A 260 -5.31 -26.03 3.87
C ASP A 260 -4.59 -24.70 4.12
N TYR A 261 -3.88 -24.54 5.25
CA TYR A 261 -3.12 -23.33 5.55
C TYR A 261 -2.08 -22.99 4.46
N ASN A 262 -1.43 -23.99 3.88
CA ASN A 262 -0.47 -23.78 2.80
C ASN A 262 -1.10 -23.23 1.51
N GLN A 263 -2.41 -23.26 1.40
CA GLN A 263 -3.18 -22.83 0.26
C GLN A 263 -4.10 -21.64 0.56
N TRP A 264 -4.03 -21.04 1.75
CA TRP A 264 -4.71 -19.78 2.04
C TRP A 264 -4.13 -18.66 1.20
N ILE A 265 -4.99 -17.73 0.77
CA ILE A 265 -4.61 -16.59 -0.06
C ILE A 265 -4.79 -15.32 0.77
N PHE A 266 -3.76 -14.48 0.81
CA PHE A 266 -3.72 -13.23 1.56
C PHE A 266 -3.60 -12.07 0.57
N ASP A 267 -4.66 -11.30 0.42
CA ASP A 267 -4.77 -10.19 -0.52
C ASP A 267 -4.47 -8.87 0.18
N PHE A 268 -3.25 -8.37 0.02
CA PHE A 268 -2.81 -7.06 0.47
C PHE A 268 -3.22 -5.97 -0.51
N ASN A 269 -3.34 -4.73 -0.03
CA ASN A 269 -3.64 -3.55 -0.82
C ASN A 269 -4.88 -3.69 -1.73
N TYR A 270 -5.83 -4.54 -1.34
CA TYR A 270 -7.12 -4.69 -2.01
C TYR A 270 -8.06 -3.56 -1.57
N GLU A 271 -7.88 -2.39 -2.19
CA GLU A 271 -8.55 -1.14 -1.83
C GLU A 271 -8.70 -0.23 -3.06
N GLY A 272 -9.65 0.70 -3.04
CA GLY A 272 -9.76 1.72 -4.07
C GLY A 272 -8.70 2.82 -3.88
N ASP A 273 -8.33 3.52 -4.95
CA ASP A 273 -7.34 4.62 -4.89
C ASP A 273 -7.88 5.88 -4.20
N LEU A 274 -9.19 6.04 -4.17
CA LEU A 274 -9.89 7.24 -3.68
C LEU A 274 -10.99 6.85 -2.67
N CYS A 275 -11.63 7.86 -2.07
CA CYS A 275 -12.76 7.67 -1.18
C CYS A 275 -14.00 7.07 -1.87
N ALA A 276 -14.23 7.40 -3.15
CA ALA A 276 -15.32 6.80 -3.93
C ALA A 276 -15.03 5.34 -4.28
N ASP A 277 -16.07 4.52 -4.39
CA ASP A 277 -15.93 3.17 -4.89
C ASP A 277 -15.39 3.19 -6.32
N PRO A 278 -14.40 2.32 -6.65
CA PRO A 278 -13.86 2.25 -7.99
C PRO A 278 -14.85 1.57 -8.96
N ASP A 279 -14.86 2.01 -10.24
CA ASP A 279 -15.70 1.41 -11.29
C ASP A 279 -15.29 -0.03 -11.64
N THR A 280 -14.06 -0.41 -11.35
CA THR A 280 -13.50 -1.73 -11.64
C THR A 280 -12.79 -2.28 -10.42
N GLU A 281 -12.88 -3.61 -10.24
CA GLU A 281 -12.23 -4.31 -9.14
C GLU A 281 -10.71 -4.04 -9.13
N PRO A 282 -10.16 -3.54 -8.02
CA PRO A 282 -8.71 -3.39 -7.87
C PRO A 282 -8.01 -4.75 -7.86
N THR A 283 -6.82 -4.80 -8.42
CA THR A 283 -6.01 -6.03 -8.36
C THR A 283 -5.22 -6.07 -7.03
N PRO A 284 -5.44 -7.08 -6.19
CA PRO A 284 -4.69 -7.22 -4.95
C PRO A 284 -3.24 -7.63 -5.20
N GLN A 285 -2.40 -7.41 -4.20
CA GLN A 285 -1.06 -7.97 -4.10
C GLN A 285 -1.11 -9.19 -3.18
N THR A 286 -0.80 -10.38 -3.70
CA THR A 286 -1.18 -11.64 -3.07
C THR A 286 0.01 -12.44 -2.54
N ILE A 287 -0.09 -12.94 -1.32
CA ILE A 287 0.78 -13.98 -0.72
C ILE A 287 -0.03 -15.26 -0.58
N VAL A 288 0.63 -16.41 -0.75
CA VAL A 288 -0.01 -17.72 -0.60
C VAL A 288 0.68 -18.54 0.47
N GLY A 289 -0.15 -19.12 1.33
CA GLY A 289 0.27 -20.09 2.32
C GLY A 289 0.77 -19.49 3.63
N ALA A 290 0.46 -20.19 4.70
CA ALA A 290 0.89 -19.89 6.05
C ALA A 290 1.05 -21.17 6.87
N SER A 291 1.65 -21.04 8.05
CA SER A 291 1.68 -22.09 9.08
C SER A 291 1.08 -21.56 10.38
N LEU A 292 0.25 -22.38 11.05
CA LEU A 292 -0.32 -22.03 12.34
C LEU A 292 0.76 -22.03 13.42
N LYS A 293 0.81 -20.96 14.22
CA LYS A 293 1.73 -20.82 15.36
C LYS A 293 1.00 -20.93 16.69
N ALA A 294 -0.09 -20.19 16.85
CA ALA A 294 -0.91 -20.23 18.06
C ALA A 294 -2.36 -19.90 17.75
N SER A 295 -3.27 -20.39 18.57
CA SER A 295 -4.68 -19.97 18.54
C SER A 295 -5.36 -20.19 19.90
N GLY A 296 -6.23 -19.26 20.30
CA GLY A 296 -7.02 -19.35 21.52
C GLY A 296 -8.50 -19.65 21.23
N PRO A 297 -9.21 -20.30 22.17
CA PRO A 297 -10.60 -20.70 21.94
C PRO A 297 -11.52 -19.49 21.76
N THR A 298 -12.57 -19.66 20.95
CA THR A 298 -13.52 -18.60 20.61
C THR A 298 -14.37 -18.17 21.81
N TYR A 299 -15.03 -19.08 22.50
CA TYR A 299 -16.02 -18.72 23.56
C TYR A 299 -15.41 -18.63 24.96
N THR A 300 -14.41 -19.44 25.28
CA THR A 300 -13.75 -19.47 26.59
C THR A 300 -12.43 -18.73 26.64
N GLY A 301 -12.00 -18.16 25.54
CA GLY A 301 -10.78 -17.35 25.37
C GLY A 301 -11.05 -16.06 24.61
N SER A 302 -10.12 -15.65 23.77
CA SER A 302 -10.13 -14.38 23.03
C SER A 302 -10.15 -14.57 21.52
N ASP A 303 -10.51 -15.74 21.02
CA ASP A 303 -10.70 -16.05 19.60
C ASP A 303 -9.57 -15.59 18.67
N PHE A 304 -8.33 -15.74 19.09
CA PHE A 304 -7.19 -15.32 18.27
C PHE A 304 -6.56 -16.46 17.49
N LYS A 305 -5.91 -16.12 16.39
CA LYS A 305 -5.03 -16.99 15.61
C LYS A 305 -3.79 -16.21 15.17
N LEU A 306 -2.62 -16.79 15.39
CA LEU A 306 -1.35 -16.29 14.88
C LEU A 306 -0.82 -17.26 13.84
N LEU A 307 -0.59 -16.75 12.65
CA LEU A 307 0.02 -17.45 11.53
C LEU A 307 1.43 -16.92 11.30
N LEU A 308 2.26 -17.71 10.63
CA LEU A 308 3.48 -17.26 9.97
C LEU A 308 3.30 -17.50 8.49
N LEU A 309 3.32 -16.44 7.69
CA LEU A 309 3.25 -16.55 6.23
C LEU A 309 4.44 -17.37 5.73
N ASN A 310 4.23 -18.17 4.67
CA ASN A 310 5.26 -19.04 4.12
C ASN A 310 6.38 -18.27 3.41
N GLU A 311 6.12 -17.02 3.05
CA GLU A 311 7.04 -16.13 2.35
C GLU A 311 7.14 -14.77 3.06
N THR A 312 8.26 -14.08 2.90
CA THR A 312 8.39 -12.68 3.31
C THR A 312 7.54 -11.82 2.38
N VAL A 313 6.84 -10.83 2.96
CA VAL A 313 6.03 -9.91 2.16
C VAL A 313 6.95 -9.03 1.31
N PRO A 314 6.79 -8.99 -0.02
CA PRO A 314 7.63 -8.21 -0.90
C PRO A 314 7.63 -6.72 -0.58
N ALA A 315 8.77 -6.06 -0.82
CA ALA A 315 8.94 -4.65 -0.49
C ALA A 315 8.01 -3.70 -1.26
N ASP A 316 7.65 -4.05 -2.48
CA ASP A 316 6.72 -3.31 -3.34
C ASP A 316 5.26 -3.35 -2.86
N PHE A 317 4.91 -4.25 -1.92
CA PHE A 317 3.62 -4.21 -1.21
C PHE A 317 3.59 -3.10 -0.16
N LEU A 318 4.74 -2.49 0.16
CA LEU A 318 4.92 -1.53 1.25
C LEU A 318 4.40 -2.06 2.60
N PRO A 319 4.75 -3.31 2.99
CA PRO A 319 4.15 -3.94 4.14
C PRO A 319 4.43 -3.17 5.43
N PHE A 320 3.40 -3.09 6.27
CA PHE A 320 3.49 -2.50 7.60
C PHE A 320 3.14 -3.54 8.66
N TYR A 321 4.08 -3.86 9.52
CA TYR A 321 3.91 -4.78 10.64
C TYR A 321 3.30 -3.99 11.80
N ASN A 322 2.01 -4.16 12.03
CA ASN A 322 1.26 -3.37 13.00
C ASN A 322 1.72 -3.60 14.44
N GLY A 323 1.81 -2.52 15.19
CA GLY A 323 2.14 -2.54 16.61
C GLY A 323 0.96 -3.02 17.45
N TRP A 324 1.23 -3.35 18.72
CA TRP A 324 0.24 -3.86 19.65
C TRP A 324 0.46 -3.34 21.08
N THR A 325 -0.55 -3.50 21.94
CA THR A 325 -0.45 -3.18 23.36
C THR A 325 -1.23 -4.19 24.21
N LEU A 326 -0.72 -4.45 25.40
CA LEU A 326 -1.36 -5.27 26.44
C LEU A 326 -2.25 -4.43 27.37
N ASP A 327 -2.41 -3.13 27.10
CA ASP A 327 -3.22 -2.24 27.92
C ASP A 327 -4.65 -2.78 28.06
N SER A 328 -5.13 -2.82 29.29
CA SER A 328 -6.49 -3.23 29.63
C SER A 328 -7.50 -2.07 29.54
N GLN A 329 -7.06 -0.90 29.15
CA GLN A 329 -7.86 0.31 28.96
C GLN A 329 -7.68 0.81 27.53
N ILE A 330 -8.75 0.91 26.76
CA ILE A 330 -8.73 1.54 25.44
C ILE A 330 -9.07 3.03 25.61
N THR A 331 -8.29 3.88 24.98
CA THR A 331 -8.57 5.32 24.87
C THR A 331 -9.88 5.56 24.11
N GLN A 332 -10.42 6.78 24.25
CA GLN A 332 -11.77 7.18 23.83
C GLN A 332 -12.09 7.02 22.35
N SER A 333 -11.13 6.65 21.49
CA SER A 333 -11.35 6.52 20.05
C SER A 333 -10.37 5.53 19.40
N GLY A 334 -10.74 5.08 18.22
CA GLY A 334 -9.91 4.22 17.37
C GLY A 334 -10.68 3.73 16.16
N VAL A 335 -10.16 2.70 15.49
CA VAL A 335 -10.74 2.16 14.26
C VAL A 335 -10.65 0.65 14.18
N GLY A 336 -11.57 0.05 13.42
CA GLY A 336 -11.44 -1.25 12.79
C GLY A 336 -11.13 -1.05 11.30
N ILE A 337 -10.18 -1.80 10.74
CA ILE A 337 -9.89 -1.81 9.29
C ILE A 337 -10.08 -3.23 8.79
N HIS A 338 -10.96 -3.41 7.81
CA HIS A 338 -11.51 -4.73 7.48
C HIS A 338 -11.96 -4.88 6.01
N HIS A 339 -12.38 -6.09 5.63
CA HIS A 339 -12.90 -6.44 4.32
C HIS A 339 -14.33 -7.01 4.45
N PRO A 340 -15.36 -6.14 4.64
CA PRO A 340 -16.74 -6.58 4.80
C PRO A 340 -17.23 -7.23 3.51
N GLN A 341 -17.98 -8.33 3.61
CA GLN A 341 -18.45 -9.17 2.50
C GLN A 341 -17.32 -9.67 1.56
N GLY A 342 -16.04 -9.56 1.99
CA GLY A 342 -14.89 -9.81 1.12
C GLY A 342 -14.63 -8.70 0.10
N ASP A 343 -15.24 -7.54 0.26
CA ASP A 343 -15.09 -6.35 -0.58
C ASP A 343 -13.74 -5.65 -0.33
N ILE A 344 -13.50 -4.57 -1.05
CA ILE A 344 -12.34 -3.70 -0.85
C ILE A 344 -12.25 -3.20 0.60
N LYS A 345 -11.05 -2.83 1.00
CA LYS A 345 -10.74 -2.42 2.38
C LYS A 345 -11.57 -1.23 2.84
N LYS A 346 -12.24 -1.38 3.98
CA LYS A 346 -13.08 -0.38 4.64
C LYS A 346 -12.52 -0.02 6.03
N ILE A 347 -13.03 1.07 6.58
CA ILE A 347 -12.68 1.58 7.90
C ILE A 347 -13.93 1.94 8.69
N SER A 348 -14.03 1.45 9.93
CA SER A 348 -15.09 1.79 10.87
C SER A 348 -14.48 2.49 12.07
N THR A 349 -15.08 3.60 12.50
CA THR A 349 -14.54 4.47 13.56
C THR A 349 -15.39 4.37 14.82
N PHE A 350 -14.74 4.28 15.99
CA PHE A 350 -15.40 4.44 17.27
C PHE A 350 -14.87 5.69 18.00
N THR A 351 -15.76 6.38 18.69
CA THR A 351 -15.46 7.64 19.44
C THR A 351 -15.73 7.50 20.93
N GLU A 352 -16.31 6.39 21.34
CA GLU A 352 -16.54 6.02 22.74
C GLU A 352 -15.63 4.86 23.14
N SER A 353 -15.16 4.84 24.38
CA SER A 353 -14.30 3.74 24.87
C SER A 353 -15.01 2.40 24.80
N PRO A 354 -14.44 1.38 24.15
CA PRO A 354 -14.98 0.03 24.18
C PRO A 354 -15.17 -0.51 25.60
N ILE A 355 -16.23 -1.28 25.79
CA ILE A 355 -16.58 -1.85 27.09
C ILE A 355 -16.02 -3.27 27.19
N SER A 356 -15.46 -3.62 28.37
CA SER A 356 -15.06 -5.01 28.66
C SER A 356 -16.30 -5.89 28.76
N SER A 357 -16.34 -6.98 28.00
CA SER A 357 -17.51 -7.87 27.88
C SER A 357 -17.07 -9.32 27.65
N ASP A 358 -18.00 -10.22 27.72
CA ASP A 358 -17.89 -11.55 27.13
C ASP A 358 -18.52 -11.55 25.73
N TYR A 359 -18.20 -12.55 24.91
CA TYR A 359 -18.83 -12.73 23.61
C TYR A 359 -20.27 -13.19 23.81
N ASP A 360 -21.21 -12.40 23.32
CA ASP A 360 -22.66 -12.56 23.51
C ASP A 360 -23.07 -12.45 25.01
N ALA A 361 -23.63 -11.32 25.39
CA ALA A 361 -24.03 -10.99 26.78
C ALA A 361 -25.02 -11.96 27.42
N ASP A 362 -25.58 -12.92 26.67
CA ASP A 362 -26.46 -13.97 27.13
C ASP A 362 -25.71 -15.19 27.70
N VAL A 363 -24.37 -15.23 27.58
CA VAL A 363 -23.53 -16.29 28.19
C VAL A 363 -22.88 -15.74 29.46
N GLU A 364 -23.28 -16.26 30.61
CA GLU A 364 -22.74 -15.91 31.94
C GLU A 364 -21.30 -16.44 32.16
N ASP A 365 -20.34 -16.12 31.31
CA ASP A 365 -18.92 -16.38 31.57
C ASP A 365 -18.18 -15.05 31.74
N LEU A 366 -18.16 -14.56 32.98
CA LEU A 366 -17.68 -13.21 33.35
C LEU A 366 -16.16 -13.02 33.29
N ASN A 367 -15.50 -13.58 32.29
CA ASN A 367 -14.03 -13.44 32.13
C ASN A 367 -13.60 -12.12 31.47
N GLY A 368 -14.54 -11.42 30.83
CA GLY A 368 -14.28 -10.16 30.16
C GLY A 368 -13.23 -10.28 29.08
N ASN A 369 -13.30 -11.32 28.26
CA ASN A 369 -12.31 -11.65 27.23
C ASN A 369 -12.43 -10.79 25.99
N TYR A 370 -13.50 -9.99 25.89
CA TYR A 370 -13.84 -9.21 24.69
C TYR A 370 -13.95 -7.73 24.96
N TRP A 371 -13.77 -6.94 23.91
CA TRP A 371 -14.21 -5.57 23.80
C TRP A 371 -15.54 -5.54 23.08
N SER A 372 -16.56 -4.91 23.65
CA SER A 372 -17.80 -4.53 23.00
C SER A 372 -17.62 -3.13 22.42
N VAL A 373 -17.72 -3.00 21.10
CA VAL A 373 -17.44 -1.76 20.35
C VAL A 373 -18.71 -1.27 19.68
N LYS A 374 -19.01 0.02 19.82
CA LYS A 374 -20.06 0.72 19.09
C LYS A 374 -19.41 1.66 18.09
N TRP A 375 -19.84 1.59 16.85
CA TRP A 375 -19.34 2.44 15.77
C TRP A 375 -19.98 3.83 15.80
N ALA A 376 -19.34 4.80 15.19
CA ALA A 376 -19.79 6.17 15.17
C ALA A 376 -19.97 6.66 13.73
N GLU A 377 -20.95 7.52 13.52
CA GLU A 377 -21.12 8.24 12.24
C GLU A 377 -19.94 9.18 12.00
N THR A 378 -19.45 9.21 10.76
CA THR A 378 -18.35 10.04 10.29
C THR A 378 -18.78 10.83 9.03
N GLU A 379 -17.88 11.62 8.44
CA GLU A 379 -18.19 12.45 7.27
C GLU A 379 -18.65 11.62 6.06
N ASN A 380 -18.05 10.43 5.86
CA ASN A 380 -18.27 9.61 4.65
C ASN A 380 -19.15 8.37 4.89
N GLY A 381 -19.64 8.15 6.10
CA GLY A 381 -20.53 7.06 6.45
C GLY A 381 -20.46 6.68 7.92
N HIS A 382 -21.18 5.65 8.32
CA HIS A 382 -21.16 5.19 9.71
C HIS A 382 -20.04 4.17 9.95
N GLY A 383 -19.86 3.25 8.99
CA GLY A 383 -19.05 2.05 9.18
C GLY A 383 -19.67 1.07 10.18
N VAL A 384 -19.55 -0.21 9.88
CA VAL A 384 -19.99 -1.33 10.73
C VAL A 384 -19.01 -2.48 10.52
N THR A 385 -19.33 -3.71 10.95
CA THR A 385 -18.64 -4.91 10.47
C THR A 385 -19.64 -5.90 9.89
N GLU A 386 -19.24 -6.59 8.84
CA GLU A 386 -20.07 -7.57 8.16
C GLU A 386 -19.34 -8.92 8.05
N GLY A 387 -19.98 -9.95 7.52
CA GLY A 387 -19.31 -11.21 7.19
C GLY A 387 -18.06 -10.94 6.34
N GLY A 388 -16.94 -11.62 6.57
CA GLY A 388 -15.65 -11.32 5.95
C GLY A 388 -14.76 -10.37 6.75
N SER A 389 -15.33 -9.50 7.61
CA SER A 389 -14.56 -8.68 8.55
C SER A 389 -13.93 -9.50 9.70
N SER A 390 -14.36 -10.74 9.92
CA SER A 390 -13.84 -11.69 10.91
C SER A 390 -12.31 -11.66 10.98
N GLY A 391 -11.77 -11.50 12.20
CA GLY A 391 -10.32 -11.45 12.44
C GLY A 391 -9.67 -10.10 12.18
N SER A 392 -10.41 -9.08 11.72
CA SER A 392 -9.88 -7.74 11.55
C SER A 392 -9.38 -7.15 12.87
N PRO A 393 -8.26 -6.40 12.85
CA PRO A 393 -7.73 -5.77 14.05
C PRO A 393 -8.57 -4.57 14.50
N LEU A 394 -8.70 -4.41 15.81
CA LEU A 394 -9.13 -3.19 16.46
C LEU A 394 -7.90 -2.39 16.87
N PHE A 395 -7.83 -1.13 16.45
CA PHE A 395 -6.75 -0.21 16.81
C PHE A 395 -7.23 0.85 17.79
N ASN A 396 -6.40 1.16 18.80
CA ASN A 396 -6.59 2.35 19.62
C ASN A 396 -6.10 3.61 18.90
N SER A 397 -6.34 4.79 19.47
CA SER A 397 -5.91 6.08 18.90
C SER A 397 -4.41 6.25 18.69
N ASN A 398 -3.58 5.36 19.27
CA ASN A 398 -2.13 5.35 19.09
C ASN A 398 -1.69 4.37 17.96
N GLY A 399 -2.64 3.79 17.22
CA GLY A 399 -2.33 2.86 16.13
C GLY A 399 -1.85 1.48 16.56
N ARG A 400 -2.16 1.06 17.80
CA ARG A 400 -1.78 -0.26 18.32
C ARG A 400 -2.96 -1.19 18.37
N ILE A 401 -2.74 -2.45 17.98
CA ILE A 401 -3.73 -3.52 18.05
C ILE A 401 -4.11 -3.77 19.51
N VAL A 402 -5.41 -3.82 19.79
CA VAL A 402 -6.01 -4.12 21.09
C VAL A 402 -6.94 -5.34 21.04
N GLY A 403 -7.27 -5.86 19.86
CA GLY A 403 -8.13 -7.04 19.68
C GLY A 403 -8.27 -7.47 18.23
N ALA A 404 -8.96 -8.60 18.02
CA ALA A 404 -9.39 -9.12 16.72
C ALA A 404 -10.90 -9.38 16.72
N LEU A 405 -11.58 -9.07 15.61
CA LEU A 405 -13.03 -9.22 15.48
C LEU A 405 -13.43 -10.69 15.52
N THR A 406 -14.31 -11.01 16.46
CA THR A 406 -15.01 -12.30 16.49
C THR A 406 -16.32 -12.21 15.71
N GLY A 407 -17.11 -11.16 15.92
CA GLY A 407 -18.38 -10.92 15.27
C GLY A 407 -19.22 -9.95 16.08
N GLY A 408 -20.46 -9.75 15.68
CA GLY A 408 -21.38 -8.85 16.36
C GLY A 408 -22.73 -8.79 15.67
N ARG A 409 -23.47 -7.72 15.95
CA ARG A 409 -24.82 -7.50 15.41
C ARG A 409 -24.92 -6.17 14.64
N SER A 410 -23.81 -5.41 14.57
CA SER A 410 -23.83 -4.17 13.79
C SER A 410 -24.07 -4.51 12.31
N ASP A 411 -24.85 -3.67 11.65
CA ASP A 411 -25.25 -3.79 10.25
C ASP A 411 -25.71 -2.43 9.77
N CYS A 412 -25.68 -2.15 8.47
CA CYS A 412 -26.18 -0.87 7.93
C CYS A 412 -27.66 -0.59 8.26
N SER A 413 -28.43 -1.60 8.67
CA SER A 413 -29.79 -1.46 9.20
C SER A 413 -29.87 -1.46 10.75
N ALA A 414 -28.75 -1.71 11.44
CA ALA A 414 -28.62 -1.83 12.89
C ALA A 414 -27.34 -1.13 13.41
N LEU A 415 -27.23 0.17 13.10
CA LEU A 415 -26.06 1.01 13.37
C LEU A 415 -25.73 1.20 14.87
N ASP A 416 -26.73 1.02 15.74
CA ASP A 416 -26.60 1.15 17.20
C ASP A 416 -26.13 -0.14 17.88
N ASP A 417 -26.14 -1.26 17.17
CA ASP A 417 -25.70 -2.56 17.70
C ASP A 417 -24.17 -2.61 17.81
N VAL A 418 -23.68 -3.55 18.61
CA VAL A 418 -22.26 -3.64 18.96
C VAL A 418 -21.59 -4.85 18.31
N ASP A 419 -20.28 -4.71 18.12
CA ASP A 419 -19.40 -5.80 17.68
C ASP A 419 -18.40 -6.17 18.78
N TYR A 420 -17.95 -7.43 18.77
CA TYR A 420 -17.09 -8.01 19.79
C TYR A 420 -15.72 -8.36 19.23
N PHE A 421 -14.70 -7.81 19.87
CA PHE A 421 -13.30 -8.06 19.53
C PHE A 421 -12.62 -8.80 20.68
N GLY A 422 -12.07 -9.98 20.40
CA GLY A 422 -11.27 -10.71 21.37
C GLY A 422 -10.06 -9.88 21.79
N LYS A 423 -9.86 -9.72 23.11
CA LYS A 423 -8.80 -8.86 23.64
C LYS A 423 -7.42 -9.39 23.35
N PHE A 424 -6.55 -8.55 22.78
CA PHE A 424 -5.15 -8.88 22.53
C PHE A 424 -4.41 -9.26 23.81
N SER A 425 -4.65 -8.52 24.91
CA SER A 425 -4.06 -8.81 26.23
C SER A 425 -4.42 -10.20 26.77
N LYS A 426 -5.64 -10.69 26.47
CA LYS A 426 -6.10 -12.03 26.84
C LYS A 426 -5.51 -13.13 25.95
N SER A 427 -5.09 -12.77 24.74
CA SER A 427 -4.37 -13.68 23.84
C SER A 427 -2.91 -13.88 24.24
N TRP A 428 -2.35 -13.00 25.10
CA TRP A 428 -0.93 -12.97 25.42
C TRP A 428 -0.48 -14.24 26.14
N ILE A 429 -1.06 -14.54 27.32
CA ILE A 429 -0.71 -15.72 28.14
C ILE A 429 -1.94 -16.40 28.79
N ASP A 430 -3.15 -15.84 28.68
CA ASP A 430 -4.30 -16.28 29.48
C ASP A 430 -4.98 -17.56 28.97
N ASN A 431 -4.69 -18.02 27.73
CA ASN A 431 -5.37 -19.18 27.12
C ASN A 431 -4.75 -20.54 27.47
N GLY A 432 -3.81 -20.60 28.42
CA GLY A 432 -3.11 -21.81 28.83
C GLY A 432 -1.59 -21.65 28.88
N SER A 433 -0.84 -22.71 29.18
CA SER A 433 0.61 -22.65 29.38
C SER A 433 1.46 -23.08 28.16
N SER A 434 0.83 -23.55 27.10
CA SER A 434 1.53 -24.01 25.89
C SER A 434 1.71 -22.88 24.87
N SER A 435 2.84 -22.84 24.18
CA SER A 435 3.15 -21.81 23.18
C SER A 435 2.16 -21.76 22.01
N ASN A 436 1.46 -22.85 21.73
CA ASN A 436 0.45 -22.91 20.65
C ASN A 436 -0.92 -22.30 21.02
N VAL A 437 -1.07 -21.79 22.26
CA VAL A 437 -2.27 -21.08 22.74
C VAL A 437 -1.96 -19.69 23.30
N GLN A 438 -0.76 -19.17 23.05
CA GLN A 438 -0.28 -17.88 23.55
C GLN A 438 0.40 -17.09 22.45
N LEU A 439 0.29 -15.75 22.47
CA LEU A 439 1.03 -14.85 21.58
C LEU A 439 2.46 -14.58 22.06
N GLN A 440 2.66 -14.48 23.36
CA GLN A 440 3.92 -14.05 23.98
C GLN A 440 5.16 -14.83 23.47
N PRO A 441 5.17 -16.17 23.36
CA PRO A 441 6.36 -16.89 22.91
C PRO A 441 6.81 -16.58 21.48
N TRP A 442 5.91 -16.01 20.67
CA TRP A 442 6.15 -15.66 19.28
C TRP A 442 6.46 -14.18 19.08
N LEU A 443 5.74 -13.31 19.80
CA LEU A 443 5.86 -11.86 19.64
C LEU A 443 6.86 -11.22 20.62
N ASP A 444 7.22 -11.91 21.72
CA ASP A 444 8.30 -11.55 22.64
C ASP A 444 9.11 -12.81 23.05
N PRO A 445 9.84 -13.43 22.10
CA PRO A 445 10.50 -14.72 22.34
C PRO A 445 11.62 -14.64 23.40
N GLU A 446 12.18 -13.48 23.65
CA GLU A 446 13.21 -13.24 24.68
C GLU A 446 12.60 -12.96 26.06
N ASN A 447 11.26 -12.91 26.16
CA ASN A 447 10.54 -12.59 27.39
C ASN A 447 11.05 -11.29 28.03
N SER A 448 11.16 -10.25 27.21
CA SER A 448 11.72 -8.95 27.60
C SER A 448 10.82 -8.18 28.58
N GLY A 449 9.56 -8.61 28.72
CA GLY A 449 8.55 -7.96 29.56
C GLY A 449 7.95 -6.71 28.91
N ILE A 450 8.12 -6.55 27.60
CA ILE A 450 7.50 -5.45 26.85
C ILE A 450 5.99 -5.57 26.85
N SER A 451 5.28 -4.48 27.16
CA SER A 451 3.81 -4.45 27.20
C SER A 451 3.19 -3.79 25.97
N GLN A 452 3.98 -3.16 25.13
CA GLN A 452 3.54 -2.52 23.89
C GLN A 452 4.70 -2.32 22.92
N ILE A 453 4.39 -2.28 21.64
CA ILE A 453 5.35 -2.02 20.55
C ILE A 453 4.69 -1.19 19.45
N GLU A 454 5.47 -0.29 18.85
CA GLU A 454 5.02 0.45 17.68
C GLU A 454 5.02 -0.42 16.42
N GLY A 455 4.18 -0.08 15.46
CA GLY A 455 4.26 -0.65 14.14
C GLY A 455 5.56 -0.29 13.43
N MET A 456 5.90 -1.05 12.41
CA MET A 456 7.12 -0.88 11.62
C MET A 456 6.86 -1.19 10.15
N GLY A 457 7.24 -0.27 9.26
CA GLY A 457 7.31 -0.52 7.82
C GLY A 457 8.65 -1.13 7.41
N ILE A 458 8.71 -1.73 6.26
CA ILE A 458 9.94 -2.33 5.71
C ILE A 458 11.06 -1.29 5.50
N ASN A 459 10.70 -0.04 5.27
CA ASN A 459 11.62 1.06 4.99
C ASN A 459 11.84 1.99 6.19
N ASP A 460 11.33 1.65 7.38
CA ASP A 460 11.43 2.52 8.56
C ASP A 460 12.88 2.73 9.03
N SER A 461 13.79 1.82 8.69
CA SER A 461 15.23 1.97 8.94
C SER A 461 15.94 2.82 7.87
N LEU A 462 15.28 3.16 6.78
CA LEU A 462 15.83 3.95 5.68
C LEU A 462 14.92 5.16 5.42
N LEU A 463 15.34 6.32 5.89
CA LEU A 463 14.80 7.60 5.48
C LEU A 463 15.76 8.25 4.48
N ILE A 464 15.22 8.80 3.39
CA ILE A 464 15.95 9.64 2.45
C ILE A 464 15.14 10.90 2.28
N ALA A 465 15.58 11.99 2.93
CA ALA A 465 14.93 13.28 2.85
C ALA A 465 15.08 13.86 1.44
N ASP A 466 14.00 14.31 0.83
CA ASP A 466 14.00 15.14 -0.38
C ASP A 466 12.73 16.00 -0.41
N PHE A 467 12.79 17.09 -1.18
CA PHE A 467 11.67 18.01 -1.34
C PHE A 467 11.77 18.82 -2.62
N LYS A 468 10.68 19.45 -3.01
CA LYS A 468 10.64 20.47 -4.07
C LYS A 468 9.78 21.66 -3.63
N ALA A 469 9.97 22.80 -4.30
CA ALA A 469 9.06 23.93 -4.25
C ALA A 469 8.35 24.06 -5.62
N ASP A 470 7.14 24.64 -5.61
CA ASP A 470 6.38 24.93 -6.84
C ASP A 470 7.09 25.99 -7.70
N PHE A 471 7.80 26.94 -7.07
CA PHE A 471 8.68 27.91 -7.72
C PHE A 471 9.96 28.09 -6.93
N VAL A 472 11.09 28.16 -7.62
CA VAL A 472 12.43 28.44 -7.03
C VAL A 472 12.91 29.85 -7.32
N GLU A 473 12.32 30.55 -8.29
CA GLU A 473 12.52 31.97 -8.57
C GLU A 473 11.23 32.73 -8.35
N ILE A 474 11.23 33.67 -7.41
CA ILE A 474 10.04 34.41 -6.98
C ILE A 474 10.31 35.91 -6.88
N ASN A 475 9.25 36.68 -6.84
CA ASN A 475 9.32 38.09 -6.49
C ASN A 475 9.16 38.26 -4.97
N ILE A 476 9.63 39.39 -4.44
CA ILE A 476 9.42 39.77 -3.05
C ILE A 476 7.91 39.68 -2.71
N ASN A 477 7.59 39.07 -1.55
CA ASN A 477 6.23 38.82 -1.04
C ASN A 477 5.37 37.86 -1.90
N GLN A 478 5.95 37.17 -2.87
CA GLN A 478 5.26 36.07 -3.52
C GLN A 478 5.36 34.84 -2.64
N SER A 479 4.21 34.20 -2.42
CA SER A 479 4.15 32.93 -1.67
C SER A 479 4.44 31.75 -2.56
N ILE A 480 5.11 30.74 -1.99
CA ILE A 480 5.43 29.45 -2.59
C ILE A 480 5.03 28.32 -1.67
N ASN A 481 4.86 27.13 -2.24
CA ASN A 481 4.51 25.92 -1.51
C ASN A 481 5.63 24.90 -1.67
N PHE A 482 5.89 24.15 -0.61
CA PHE A 482 6.85 23.07 -0.59
C PHE A 482 6.11 21.72 -0.51
N GLU A 483 6.67 20.70 -1.15
CA GLU A 483 6.19 19.34 -1.14
C GLU A 483 7.33 18.41 -0.73
N SER A 484 7.11 17.54 0.27
CA SER A 484 8.08 16.53 0.65
C SER A 484 8.09 15.39 -0.38
N LEU A 485 9.27 15.01 -0.83
CA LEU A 485 9.54 13.86 -1.70
C LEU A 485 10.31 12.77 -0.94
N THR A 486 10.24 12.80 0.38
CA THR A 486 10.98 11.89 1.26
C THR A 486 10.57 10.45 1.03
N PHE A 487 11.57 9.57 0.85
CA PHE A 487 11.37 8.13 0.83
C PHE A 487 11.44 7.55 2.26
N GLY A 488 10.54 6.64 2.58
CA GLY A 488 10.41 6.01 3.89
C GLY A 488 9.27 6.60 4.74
N ARG A 489 8.96 5.94 5.86
CA ARG A 489 7.95 6.41 6.81
C ARG A 489 8.46 7.63 7.57
N VAL A 490 7.72 8.72 7.55
CA VAL A 490 8.03 9.94 8.29
C VAL A 490 6.97 10.16 9.38
N ASP A 491 7.41 10.22 10.64
CA ASP A 491 6.55 10.56 11.78
C ASP A 491 6.61 12.06 12.10
N ASN A 492 7.76 12.70 11.86
CA ASN A 492 7.95 14.13 12.14
C ASN A 492 8.68 14.81 10.99
N TYR A 493 8.19 16.02 10.66
CA TYR A 493 8.82 16.95 9.72
C TYR A 493 9.30 18.17 10.48
N THR A 494 10.47 18.68 10.12
CA THR A 494 10.98 19.96 10.59
C THR A 494 11.63 20.69 9.43
N TRP A 495 11.04 21.80 9.04
CA TRP A 495 11.53 22.64 7.97
C TRP A 495 12.18 23.89 8.50
N PHE A 496 13.25 24.33 7.82
CA PHE A 496 13.86 25.64 8.00
C PHE A 496 13.98 26.32 6.66
N PHE A 497 13.48 27.56 6.59
CA PHE A 497 13.49 28.41 5.41
C PHE A 497 14.29 29.67 5.73
N GLU A 498 15.57 29.71 5.35
CA GLU A 498 16.41 30.86 5.60
C GLU A 498 15.78 32.12 4.99
N GLY A 499 15.73 33.23 5.73
CA GLY A 499 15.23 34.51 5.27
C GLY A 499 13.73 34.61 4.98
N ALA A 500 12.96 33.54 5.14
CA ALA A 500 11.50 33.58 4.99
C ALA A 500 10.82 34.32 6.16
N ASP A 501 9.65 34.91 5.89
CA ASP A 501 8.82 35.58 6.90
C ASP A 501 8.36 34.59 7.98
N ASN A 502 7.98 33.38 7.57
CA ASN A 502 7.79 32.18 8.40
C ASN A 502 8.95 31.22 8.13
N ASN A 503 9.97 31.22 8.97
CA ASN A 503 11.22 30.52 8.73
C ASN A 503 11.22 29.05 9.19
N THR A 504 10.14 28.52 9.73
CA THR A 504 10.02 27.12 10.17
C THR A 504 8.62 26.57 9.91
N SER A 505 8.52 25.24 9.71
CA SER A 505 7.25 24.51 9.63
C SER A 505 7.42 23.07 10.13
N THR A 506 6.32 22.47 10.58
CA THR A 506 6.24 21.02 10.90
C THR A 506 5.21 20.29 10.02
N ALA A 507 4.61 20.98 9.07
CA ALA A 507 3.70 20.35 8.11
C ALA A 507 4.47 19.41 7.16
N SER A 508 3.82 18.36 6.66
CA SER A 508 4.42 17.52 5.61
C SER A 508 4.75 18.35 4.37
N ASP A 509 3.81 19.21 3.96
CA ASP A 509 3.88 20.05 2.76
C ASP A 509 3.55 21.50 3.11
N PRO A 510 4.55 22.29 3.53
CA PRO A 510 4.36 23.68 3.95
C PRO A 510 3.80 24.56 2.82
N GLN A 511 2.76 25.33 3.16
CA GLN A 511 2.06 26.20 2.23
C GLN A 511 2.31 27.68 2.55
N SER A 512 2.28 28.50 1.51
CA SER A 512 2.29 29.98 1.63
C SER A 512 3.55 30.53 2.31
N ILE A 513 4.71 29.94 2.06
CA ILE A 513 6.01 30.49 2.51
C ILE A 513 6.35 31.70 1.65
N SER A 514 6.66 32.85 2.28
CA SER A 514 6.97 34.11 1.62
C SER A 514 8.28 34.70 2.11
N TYR A 515 8.86 35.58 1.26
CA TYR A 515 10.13 36.25 1.51
C TYR A 515 9.96 37.75 1.25
N SER A 516 10.21 38.54 2.27
CA SER A 516 10.08 40.02 2.21
C SER A 516 11.35 40.71 1.69
N SER A 517 12.46 39.97 1.55
CA SER A 517 13.77 40.51 1.18
C SER A 517 14.32 39.84 -0.08
N TYR A 518 15.06 40.63 -0.88
CA TYR A 518 15.86 40.13 -2.01
C TYR A 518 16.99 39.25 -1.49
N GLY A 519 17.28 38.17 -2.19
CA GLY A 519 18.40 37.30 -1.85
C GLY A 519 18.30 35.90 -2.44
N SER A 520 19.31 35.11 -2.15
CA SER A 520 19.32 33.65 -2.34
C SER A 520 19.27 32.99 -0.98
N TYR A 521 18.39 32.03 -0.82
CA TYR A 521 18.08 31.46 0.49
C TYR A 521 18.14 29.95 0.45
N ASP A 522 18.66 29.36 1.52
CA ASP A 522 18.71 27.94 1.73
C ASP A 522 17.36 27.41 2.24
N ALA A 523 17.06 26.15 1.91
CA ALA A 523 15.94 25.43 2.49
C ALA A 523 16.41 24.08 3.04
N ILE A 524 15.99 23.74 4.25
CA ILE A 524 16.37 22.52 4.95
C ILE A 524 15.12 21.77 5.34
N LEU A 525 15.12 20.46 5.10
CA LEU A 525 14.13 19.51 5.61
C LEU A 525 14.84 18.47 6.46
N ILE A 526 14.39 18.32 7.70
CA ILE A 526 14.72 17.22 8.60
C ILE A 526 13.48 16.34 8.73
N VAL A 527 13.63 15.07 8.49
CA VAL A 527 12.59 14.06 8.66
C VAL A 527 13.03 13.03 9.69
N SER A 528 12.11 12.53 10.49
CA SER A 528 12.40 11.48 11.45
C SER A 528 11.21 10.54 11.67
N ASN A 529 11.52 9.32 12.05
CA ASN A 529 10.59 8.37 12.64
C ASN A 529 11.19 7.85 13.98
N ASN A 530 10.55 6.83 14.57
CA ASN A 530 10.99 6.26 15.85
C ASN A 530 12.31 5.46 15.77
N ILE A 531 12.91 5.29 14.59
CA ILE A 531 14.11 4.47 14.35
C ILE A 531 15.28 5.32 13.86
N THR A 532 15.03 6.26 12.93
CA THR A 532 16.08 7.01 12.23
C THR A 532 15.65 8.43 11.89
N SER A 533 16.60 9.25 11.46
CA SER A 533 16.34 10.58 10.92
C SER A 533 17.25 10.83 9.73
N ASP A 534 16.81 11.68 8.81
CA ASP A 534 17.62 12.17 7.69
C ASP A 534 17.39 13.66 7.46
N THR A 535 18.36 14.31 6.83
CA THR A 535 18.36 15.75 6.61
C THR A 535 18.83 16.07 5.21
N ILE A 536 18.10 16.94 4.51
CA ILE A 536 18.54 17.53 3.25
C ILE A 536 18.59 19.05 3.36
N GLU A 537 19.71 19.64 2.90
CA GLU A 537 19.90 21.07 2.71
C GLU A 537 20.02 21.36 1.22
N LYS A 538 19.18 22.25 0.67
CA LYS A 538 19.30 22.78 -0.69
C LYS A 538 19.78 24.23 -0.60
N LYS A 539 21.05 24.43 -0.94
CA LYS A 539 21.71 25.74 -0.87
C LYS A 539 21.30 26.64 -2.02
N ASP A 540 21.14 27.93 -1.72
CA ASP A 540 20.72 28.94 -2.69
C ASP A 540 19.47 28.53 -3.48
N TYR A 541 18.58 27.77 -2.83
CA TYR A 541 17.46 27.09 -3.50
C TYR A 541 16.37 28.07 -3.93
N ILE A 542 16.05 29.05 -3.07
CA ILE A 542 15.03 30.06 -3.38
C ILE A 542 15.70 31.37 -3.77
N GLN A 543 15.43 31.81 -4.98
CA GLN A 543 15.95 33.04 -5.58
C GLN A 543 14.87 34.12 -5.55
N VAL A 544 14.95 35.07 -4.62
CA VAL A 544 14.00 36.16 -4.50
C VAL A 544 14.48 37.37 -5.30
N LYS A 545 13.66 37.81 -6.26
CA LYS A 545 14.00 38.95 -7.16
C LYS A 545 13.48 40.25 -6.59
N PRO A 546 14.18 41.37 -6.80
CA PRO A 546 13.65 42.71 -6.54
C PRO A 546 12.35 42.91 -7.35
N PHE A 547 11.39 43.60 -6.76
CA PHE A 547 10.14 43.90 -7.44
C PHE A 547 10.26 45.15 -8.27
N LEU A 548 9.98 45.01 -9.58
CA LEU A 548 10.07 46.11 -10.57
C LEU A 548 8.67 46.67 -10.86
N TYR A 549 8.44 47.97 -10.52
CA TYR A 549 7.16 48.62 -10.77
C TYR A 549 7.25 50.14 -10.94
N PRO A 550 6.35 50.83 -11.67
CA PRO A 550 5.41 50.20 -12.60
C PRO A 550 6.15 49.69 -13.84
N ASN A 551 5.67 48.58 -14.38
CA ASN A 551 6.18 48.05 -15.65
C ASN A 551 5.00 47.43 -16.42
N PRO A 552 4.51 48.09 -17.50
CA PRO A 552 5.08 49.23 -18.24
C PRO A 552 5.19 50.54 -17.45
N THR A 553 6.10 51.41 -17.87
CA THR A 553 6.29 52.73 -17.29
C THR A 553 6.37 53.82 -18.38
N SER A 554 5.98 55.05 -18.03
CA SER A 554 6.10 56.23 -18.92
C SER A 554 7.23 57.20 -18.55
N GLY A 555 7.82 57.06 -17.35
CA GLY A 555 8.83 58.02 -16.91
C GLY A 555 9.80 57.53 -15.84
N ALA A 556 9.32 56.76 -14.89
CA ALA A 556 10.16 56.20 -13.84
C ALA A 556 9.75 54.79 -13.50
N VAL A 557 10.72 53.96 -13.10
CA VAL A 557 10.48 52.60 -12.60
C VAL A 557 11.25 52.40 -11.30
N THR A 558 10.65 51.73 -10.37
CA THR A 558 11.22 51.45 -9.05
C THR A 558 11.62 49.99 -8.95
N LEU A 559 12.84 49.75 -8.48
CA LEU A 559 13.31 48.48 -7.98
C LEU A 559 13.21 48.47 -6.46
N ALA A 560 12.40 47.57 -5.91
CA ALA A 560 12.27 47.39 -4.47
C ALA A 560 12.99 46.11 -4.02
N PHE A 561 13.87 46.24 -3.02
CA PHE A 561 14.72 45.17 -2.50
C PHE A 561 14.19 44.58 -1.18
N GLY A 562 13.15 45.20 -0.61
CA GLY A 562 12.58 44.77 0.66
C GLY A 562 13.33 45.26 1.89
N THR A 563 14.59 44.89 2.00
CA THR A 563 15.52 45.32 3.07
C THR A 563 16.67 46.19 2.53
N GLU A 564 17.89 45.87 2.88
CA GLU A 564 19.07 46.66 2.42
C GLU A 564 19.38 46.43 0.95
N ILE A 565 19.83 47.47 0.29
CA ILE A 565 20.37 47.41 -1.08
C ILE A 565 21.79 46.90 -0.99
N PRO A 566 22.17 45.85 -1.78
CA PRO A 566 23.54 45.35 -1.79
C PRO A 566 24.57 46.43 -2.13
N GLU A 567 25.68 46.49 -1.39
CA GLU A 567 26.74 47.50 -1.61
C GLU A 567 27.41 47.36 -2.97
N ASP A 568 27.49 46.15 -3.50
CA ASP A 568 28.11 45.79 -4.79
C ASP A 568 27.10 45.76 -5.94
N LEU A 569 25.90 46.35 -5.76
CA LEU A 569 24.86 46.35 -6.75
C LEU A 569 25.25 47.15 -8.00
N GLU A 570 25.17 46.52 -9.16
CA GLU A 570 25.31 47.15 -10.47
C GLU A 570 23.98 47.05 -11.25
N ILE A 571 23.53 48.17 -11.80
CA ILE A 571 22.33 48.25 -12.63
C ILE A 571 22.71 48.70 -14.03
N GLN A 572 22.23 47.96 -15.03
CA GLN A 572 22.45 48.23 -16.43
C GLN A 572 21.14 48.16 -17.22
N VAL A 573 20.89 49.16 -18.06
CA VAL A 573 19.79 49.13 -19.04
C VAL A 573 20.41 49.02 -20.44
N THR A 574 19.85 48.09 -21.23
CA THR A 574 20.26 47.94 -22.65
C THR A 574 19.06 47.93 -23.56
N ASP A 575 19.22 48.34 -24.81
CA ASP A 575 18.24 48.05 -25.85
C ASP A 575 18.35 46.58 -26.35
N LEU A 576 17.48 46.20 -27.25
CA LEU A 576 17.49 44.83 -27.82
C LEU A 576 18.70 44.51 -28.67
N ALA A 577 19.47 45.53 -29.10
CA ALA A 577 20.75 45.37 -29.81
C ALA A 577 21.95 45.26 -28.84
N GLY A 578 21.73 45.30 -27.53
CA GLY A 578 22.76 45.20 -26.49
C GLY A 578 23.49 46.50 -26.21
N ARG A 579 23.06 47.64 -26.76
CA ARG A 579 23.65 48.94 -26.49
C ARG A 579 23.26 49.42 -25.11
N ARG A 580 24.24 49.87 -24.31
CA ARG A 580 23.99 50.45 -22.98
C ARG A 580 23.29 51.79 -23.08
N ILE A 581 22.28 51.97 -22.25
CA ILE A 581 21.52 53.20 -22.16
C ILE A 581 21.85 53.89 -20.83
N SER A 582 22.10 55.21 -20.89
CA SER A 582 22.29 56.03 -19.70
C SER A 582 20.94 56.37 -19.08
N PHE A 583 20.86 56.29 -17.76
CA PHE A 583 19.68 56.65 -16.96
C PHE A 583 20.10 57.34 -15.67
N ILE A 584 19.18 58.05 -15.05
CA ILE A 584 19.36 58.66 -13.74
C ILE A 584 18.74 57.73 -12.70
N GLN A 585 19.49 57.51 -11.61
CA GLN A 585 18.97 56.73 -10.47
C GLN A 585 19.00 57.54 -9.18
N ASN A 586 18.01 57.27 -8.32
CA ASN A 586 17.97 57.83 -6.98
C ASN A 586 17.63 56.72 -5.98
N ILE A 587 18.43 56.61 -4.93
CA ILE A 587 18.29 55.62 -3.88
C ILE A 587 17.46 56.26 -2.75
N SER A 588 16.40 55.57 -2.33
CA SER A 588 15.53 56.00 -1.22
C SER A 588 15.19 54.79 -0.36
N GLY A 589 15.88 54.66 0.78
CA GLY A 589 15.72 53.49 1.67
C GLY A 589 16.06 52.17 0.96
N THR A 590 15.12 51.25 0.90
CA THR A 590 15.24 49.93 0.28
C THR A 590 14.84 49.92 -1.21
N LYS A 591 14.74 51.11 -1.84
CA LYS A 591 14.25 51.27 -3.21
C LYS A 591 15.22 52.07 -4.06
N ILE A 592 15.32 51.69 -5.34
CA ILE A 592 16.03 52.44 -6.35
C ILE A 592 15.03 52.90 -7.42
N ASN A 593 14.92 54.19 -7.60
CA ASN A 593 14.13 54.78 -8.67
C ASN A 593 15.00 55.06 -9.88
N LEU A 594 14.66 54.49 -11.03
CA LEU A 594 15.30 54.67 -12.31
C LEU A 594 14.43 55.60 -13.15
N TYR A 595 15.00 56.74 -13.56
CA TYR A 595 14.29 57.69 -14.42
C TYR A 595 14.62 57.39 -15.88
N VAL A 596 13.61 56.97 -16.62
CA VAL A 596 13.71 56.46 -17.99
C VAL A 596 13.06 57.40 -19.00
N ASP A 597 12.80 58.67 -18.60
CA ASP A 597 12.20 59.70 -19.45
C ASP A 597 12.92 59.91 -20.80
N PRO A 598 14.26 59.78 -20.89
CA PRO A 598 14.95 59.91 -22.16
C PRO A 598 14.72 58.77 -23.15
N LEU A 599 14.17 57.62 -22.69
CA LEU A 599 13.96 56.45 -23.52
C LEU A 599 12.68 56.57 -24.35
N GLU A 600 12.72 56.09 -25.57
CA GLU A 600 11.55 56.00 -26.45
C GLU A 600 10.67 54.84 -26.07
N THR A 601 9.39 54.85 -26.52
CA THR A 601 8.49 53.69 -26.37
C THR A 601 9.12 52.44 -26.97
N GLY A 602 9.24 51.39 -26.18
CA GLY A 602 9.90 50.16 -26.62
C GLY A 602 10.21 49.20 -25.47
N LEU A 603 10.78 48.06 -25.85
CA LEU A 603 11.24 47.02 -24.92
C LEU A 603 12.75 47.17 -24.68
N TYR A 604 13.15 47.20 -23.42
CA TYR A 604 14.54 47.27 -22.97
C TYR A 604 14.83 46.14 -22.02
N LEU A 605 16.10 45.82 -21.83
CA LEU A 605 16.58 44.84 -20.86
C LEU A 605 17.20 45.57 -19.67
N LEU A 606 16.63 45.42 -18.49
CA LEU A 606 17.20 45.89 -17.24
C LEU A 606 17.94 44.74 -16.58
N THR A 607 19.23 44.86 -16.38
CA THR A 607 20.08 43.91 -15.67
C THR A 607 20.43 44.46 -14.30
N VAL A 608 20.19 43.67 -13.28
CA VAL A 608 20.55 43.92 -11.88
C VAL A 608 21.56 42.85 -11.49
N SER A 609 22.75 43.21 -11.08
CA SER A 609 23.81 42.26 -10.73
C SER A 609 24.56 42.66 -9.46
N THR A 610 24.99 41.64 -8.73
CA THR A 610 25.93 41.69 -7.61
C THR A 610 27.09 40.75 -7.90
N SER A 611 28.09 40.67 -7.03
CA SER A 611 29.18 39.69 -7.14
C SER A 611 28.69 38.23 -7.15
N SER A 612 27.53 37.93 -6.54
CA SER A 612 26.97 36.60 -6.40
C SER A 612 25.75 36.31 -7.29
N SER A 613 25.13 37.33 -7.89
CA SER A 613 23.84 37.18 -8.58
C SER A 613 23.72 38.12 -9.78
N LYS A 614 23.06 37.65 -10.85
CA LYS A 614 22.71 38.46 -12.02
C LYS A 614 21.30 38.15 -12.47
N LYS A 615 20.44 39.19 -12.50
CA LYS A 615 19.03 39.08 -12.90
C LYS A 615 18.67 40.04 -14.00
N ASN A 616 17.83 39.59 -14.95
CA ASN A 616 17.38 40.35 -16.09
C ASN A 616 15.86 40.57 -16.04
N TYR A 617 15.43 41.80 -16.28
CA TYR A 617 14.03 42.20 -16.35
C TYR A 617 13.73 42.76 -17.73
N LYS A 618 12.55 42.40 -18.26
CA LYS A 618 11.98 43.11 -19.41
C LYS A 618 11.40 44.42 -18.94
N LEU A 619 11.97 45.55 -19.37
CA LEU A 619 11.47 46.88 -19.05
C LEU A 619 10.71 47.42 -20.28
N LEU A 620 9.42 47.60 -20.11
CA LEU A 620 8.55 48.14 -21.17
C LEU A 620 8.29 49.61 -20.93
N ILE A 621 8.75 50.47 -21.87
CA ILE A 621 8.48 51.89 -21.88
C ILE A 621 7.26 52.14 -22.78
N ASN A 622 6.26 52.85 -22.24
CA ASN A 622 5.03 53.21 -22.94
C ASN A 622 4.73 54.69 -22.67
N LYS A 623 5.11 55.58 -23.62
CA LYS A 623 4.87 57.02 -23.56
C LYS A 623 3.59 57.43 -24.28
#